data_4ea3ff2d51eb3e301a16f6f241f148ff
#
_entry.id   4ea3ff2d51eb3e301a16f6f241f148ff
#
_cell.length_a   1.000
_cell.length_b   1.000
_cell.length_c   1.000
_cell.angle_alpha   90.00
_cell.angle_beta   90.00
_cell.angle_gamma   90.00
#
_symmetry.space_group_name_H-M   'P 1'
#
loop_
_entity.id
_entity.type
_entity.pdbx_description
1 polymer ?
#
loop_
_entity_poly.entity_id
_entity_poly.type
_entity_poly.pdbx_seq_one_letter_code
_entity_poly.pdbx_strand_id
1 'polypeptide(L)'
;MTPTYTHEWLCQSVVEQTQFAVIFSDRDGVIRFWNAGAEAMFGYTAGEAVGQSLDLIVPERHRARHWEGYRRVMATGVTKYGREMLAVPAVRKDGTRISIEFTIVLLRAPSGELLGAAAIMQDVTARWQQQKQLKERLAALEAKLEQVGKPA
;
A
#
# COMPACT_ATOMS: atom_id res chain seq x y z
N MET A 1 -22.44 32.98 -6.07
CA MET A 1 -21.56 32.45 -7.15
C MET A 1 -21.35 30.98 -6.92
N THR A 2 -21.68 30.16 -7.89
CA THR A 2 -21.34 28.72 -7.84
C THR A 2 -19.86 28.58 -8.13
N PRO A 3 -19.06 27.94 -7.27
CA PRO A 3 -17.65 27.74 -7.55
C PRO A 3 -17.49 26.91 -8.82
N THR A 4 -16.62 27.35 -9.72
CA THR A 4 -16.31 26.62 -10.95
C THR A 4 -15.15 25.68 -10.69
N TYR A 5 -15.43 24.38 -10.67
CA TYR A 5 -14.41 23.35 -10.50
C TYR A 5 -13.96 22.85 -11.89
N THR A 6 -12.67 22.84 -12.13
CA THR A 6 -12.12 22.11 -13.29
C THR A 6 -11.91 20.64 -12.92
N HIS A 7 -12.00 19.77 -13.91
CA HIS A 7 -11.72 18.33 -13.72
C HIS A 7 -10.30 18.10 -13.18
N GLU A 8 -9.34 18.81 -13.72
CA GLU A 8 -7.94 18.73 -13.30
C GLU A 8 -7.75 19.11 -11.83
N TRP A 9 -8.34 20.25 -11.41
CA TRP A 9 -8.28 20.71 -10.01
C TRP A 9 -8.94 19.71 -9.06
N LEU A 10 -10.08 19.13 -9.43
CA LEU A 10 -10.74 18.10 -8.62
C LEU A 10 -9.87 16.87 -8.46
N CYS A 11 -9.32 16.33 -9.55
CA CYS A 11 -8.46 15.15 -9.51
C CYS A 11 -7.22 15.41 -8.65
N GLN A 12 -6.55 16.54 -8.85
CA GLN A 12 -5.38 16.93 -8.08
C GLN A 12 -5.72 17.07 -6.60
N SER A 13 -6.78 17.80 -6.27
CA SER A 13 -7.18 18.03 -4.87
C SER A 13 -7.51 16.73 -4.15
N VAL A 14 -8.25 15.82 -4.79
CA VAL A 14 -8.61 14.52 -4.22
C VAL A 14 -7.36 13.67 -3.98
N VAL A 15 -6.48 13.58 -4.97
CA VAL A 15 -5.28 12.75 -4.88
C VAL A 15 -4.29 13.28 -3.83
N GLU A 16 -4.11 14.60 -3.79
CA GLU A 16 -3.17 15.22 -2.84
C GLU A 16 -3.66 15.18 -1.39
N GLN A 17 -4.97 15.32 -1.16
CA GLN A 17 -5.53 15.52 0.18
C GLN A 17 -6.15 14.27 0.81
N THR A 18 -6.35 13.19 0.07
CA THR A 18 -6.87 11.94 0.64
C THR A 18 -5.94 11.40 1.74
N GLN A 19 -6.54 10.83 2.80
CA GLN A 19 -5.77 10.13 3.85
C GLN A 19 -5.18 8.79 3.37
N PHE A 20 -5.61 8.28 2.23
CA PHE A 20 -4.91 7.16 1.61
C PHE A 20 -3.55 7.62 1.11
N ALA A 21 -2.53 6.81 1.29
CA ALA A 21 -1.23 7.07 0.68
C ALA A 21 -1.32 6.83 -0.84
N VAL A 22 -1.03 7.86 -1.63
CA VAL A 22 -0.91 7.76 -3.08
C VAL A 22 0.53 8.00 -3.45
N ILE A 23 1.16 6.97 -4.02
CA ILE A 23 2.58 6.97 -4.37
C ILE A 23 2.71 6.55 -5.82
N PHE A 24 3.36 7.36 -6.63
CA PHE A 24 3.75 6.96 -7.98
C PHE A 24 5.25 6.74 -8.07
N SER A 25 5.65 5.61 -8.64
CA SER A 25 7.03 5.28 -8.96
C SER A 25 7.18 5.00 -10.46
N ASP A 26 8.31 5.42 -11.00
CA ASP A 26 8.64 5.20 -12.41
C ASP A 26 9.07 3.75 -12.69
N ARG A 27 9.47 3.46 -13.92
CA ARG A 27 9.87 2.10 -14.34
C ARG A 27 11.04 1.52 -13.55
N ASP A 28 11.89 2.37 -13.01
CA ASP A 28 13.05 1.99 -12.21
C ASP A 28 12.73 1.88 -10.71
N GLY A 29 11.47 2.16 -10.34
CA GLY A 29 11.01 2.14 -8.96
C GLY A 29 11.45 3.35 -8.15
N VAL A 30 11.76 4.45 -8.82
CA VAL A 30 12.06 5.73 -8.18
C VAL A 30 10.75 6.46 -7.92
N ILE A 31 10.55 6.91 -6.69
CA ILE A 31 9.36 7.65 -6.26
C ILE A 31 9.33 9.00 -6.96
N ARG A 32 8.22 9.31 -7.65
CA ARG A 32 8.00 10.56 -8.38
C ARG A 32 6.82 11.37 -7.86
N PHE A 33 5.94 10.74 -7.08
CA PHE A 33 4.82 11.41 -6.43
C PHE A 33 4.57 10.81 -5.05
N TRP A 34 4.25 11.68 -4.10
CA TRP A 34 4.04 11.35 -2.70
C TRP A 34 3.06 12.35 -2.10
N ASN A 35 1.83 11.91 -1.78
CA ASN A 35 0.78 12.81 -1.28
C ASN A 35 0.81 12.99 0.25
N ALA A 36 -0.11 13.80 0.76
CA ALA A 36 -0.26 14.03 2.19
C ALA A 36 -0.57 12.76 2.99
N GLY A 37 -1.37 11.85 2.42
CA GLY A 37 -1.64 10.54 3.04
C GLY A 37 -0.38 9.69 3.18
N ALA A 38 0.51 9.70 2.20
CA ALA A 38 1.79 9.02 2.27
C ALA A 38 2.72 9.63 3.32
N GLU A 39 2.75 10.97 3.44
CA GLU A 39 3.50 11.65 4.50
C GLU A 39 3.03 11.23 5.89
N ALA A 40 1.72 11.23 6.12
CA ALA A 40 1.13 10.83 7.39
C ALA A 40 1.37 9.33 7.71
N MET A 41 1.28 8.46 6.70
CA MET A 41 1.42 7.02 6.87
C MET A 41 2.85 6.58 7.13
N PHE A 42 3.82 7.13 6.39
CA PHE A 42 5.22 6.67 6.43
C PHE A 42 6.16 7.58 7.20
N GLY A 43 5.77 8.82 7.48
CA GLY A 43 6.58 9.78 8.24
C GLY A 43 7.65 10.52 7.43
N TYR A 44 7.75 10.28 6.12
CA TYR A 44 8.62 11.05 5.22
C TYR A 44 7.83 12.17 4.57
N THR A 45 8.42 13.36 4.47
CA THR A 45 7.86 14.43 3.64
C THR A 45 8.00 14.08 2.15
N ALA A 46 7.22 14.71 1.29
CA ALA A 46 7.36 14.55 -0.16
C ALA A 46 8.77 14.94 -0.63
N GLY A 47 9.36 16.00 -0.05
CA GLY A 47 10.72 16.41 -0.34
C GLY A 47 11.79 15.38 0.02
N GLU A 48 11.55 14.58 1.05
CA GLU A 48 12.45 13.48 1.45
C GLU A 48 12.24 12.23 0.59
N ALA A 49 11.02 11.92 0.21
CA ALA A 49 10.66 10.67 -0.47
C ALA A 49 10.84 10.72 -1.99
N VAL A 50 10.46 11.82 -2.64
CA VAL A 50 10.56 11.96 -4.10
C VAL A 50 12.03 11.90 -4.53
N GLY A 51 12.31 11.05 -5.51
CA GLY A 51 13.68 10.78 -5.97
C GLY A 51 14.35 9.58 -5.27
N GLN A 52 13.76 9.06 -4.22
CA GLN A 52 14.24 7.86 -3.53
C GLN A 52 13.67 6.58 -4.14
N SER A 53 14.35 5.45 -3.92
CA SER A 53 13.85 4.13 -4.25
C SER A 53 12.67 3.73 -3.37
N LEU A 54 11.76 2.89 -3.88
CA LEU A 54 10.71 2.24 -3.08
C LEU A 54 11.26 1.42 -1.90
N ASP A 55 12.54 1.12 -1.86
CA ASP A 55 13.20 0.53 -0.69
C ASP A 55 13.00 1.35 0.59
N LEU A 56 12.67 2.64 0.44
CA LEU A 56 12.34 3.52 1.55
C LEU A 56 11.25 2.93 2.48
N ILE A 57 10.26 2.26 1.89
CA ILE A 57 9.10 1.72 2.60
C ILE A 57 9.01 0.19 2.57
N VAL A 58 9.87 -0.48 1.81
CA VAL A 58 9.90 -1.94 1.71
C VAL A 58 10.89 -2.50 2.74
N PRO A 59 10.45 -3.35 3.70
CA PRO A 59 11.35 -3.97 4.66
C PRO A 59 12.45 -4.77 3.95
N GLU A 60 13.67 -4.68 4.43
CA GLU A 60 14.87 -5.24 3.78
C GLU A 60 14.70 -6.70 3.33
N ARG A 61 14.17 -7.54 4.22
CA ARG A 61 13.94 -8.98 3.92
C ARG A 61 12.96 -9.23 2.76
N HIS A 62 12.15 -8.24 2.37
CA HIS A 62 11.17 -8.35 1.30
C HIS A 62 11.60 -7.69 0.00
N ARG A 63 12.73 -6.97 -0.01
CA ARG A 63 13.18 -6.19 -1.17
C ARG A 63 13.44 -7.03 -2.40
N ALA A 64 14.13 -8.14 -2.25
CA ALA A 64 14.45 -9.03 -3.39
C ALA A 64 13.17 -9.49 -4.12
N ARG A 65 12.18 -9.98 -3.35
CA ARG A 65 10.89 -10.42 -3.88
C ARG A 65 10.07 -9.26 -4.48
N HIS A 66 10.09 -8.11 -3.81
CA HIS A 66 9.43 -6.90 -4.31
C HIS A 66 9.97 -6.50 -5.68
N TRP A 67 11.29 -6.39 -5.83
CA TRP A 67 11.92 -6.00 -7.09
C TRP A 67 11.76 -7.03 -8.20
N GLU A 68 11.74 -8.31 -7.88
CA GLU A 68 11.40 -9.35 -8.86
C GLU A 68 9.99 -9.13 -9.42
N GLY A 69 9.00 -8.93 -8.54
CA GLY A 69 7.63 -8.64 -8.93
C GLY A 69 7.49 -7.32 -9.71
N TYR A 70 8.16 -6.28 -9.25
CA TYR A 70 8.13 -4.96 -9.89
C TYR A 70 8.66 -5.01 -11.32
N ARG A 71 9.83 -5.62 -11.53
CA ARG A 71 10.41 -5.79 -12.88
C ARG A 71 9.51 -6.61 -13.80
N ARG A 72 8.87 -7.64 -13.27
CA ARG A 72 7.91 -8.44 -14.06
C ARG A 72 6.72 -7.61 -14.51
N VAL A 73 6.14 -6.79 -13.64
CA VAL A 73 5.04 -5.89 -13.98
C VAL A 73 5.48 -4.85 -15.01
N MET A 74 6.65 -4.26 -14.84
CA MET A 74 7.18 -3.28 -15.79
C MET A 74 7.49 -3.90 -17.17
N ALA A 75 7.88 -5.17 -17.22
CA ALA A 75 8.15 -5.88 -18.46
C ALA A 75 6.86 -6.33 -19.17
N THR A 76 5.87 -6.82 -18.43
CA THR A 76 4.64 -7.41 -19.00
C THR A 76 3.48 -6.42 -19.11
N GLY A 77 3.49 -5.34 -18.33
CA GLY A 77 2.36 -4.40 -18.23
C GLY A 77 1.12 -5.01 -17.58
N VAL A 78 1.27 -6.09 -16.81
CA VAL A 78 0.18 -6.79 -16.12
C VAL A 78 0.49 -6.86 -14.63
N THR A 79 -0.49 -6.49 -13.81
CA THR A 79 -0.43 -6.63 -12.35
C THR A 79 -1.68 -7.35 -11.83
N LYS A 80 -1.50 -8.27 -10.89
CA LYS A 80 -2.60 -8.91 -10.16
C LYS A 80 -3.26 -7.99 -9.12
N TYR A 81 -2.60 -6.90 -8.75
CA TYR A 81 -3.06 -5.96 -7.71
C TYR A 81 -3.99 -4.84 -8.23
N GLY A 82 -4.41 -4.90 -9.49
CA GLY A 82 -5.35 -3.91 -10.04
C GLY A 82 -6.78 -4.03 -9.49
N ARG A 83 -7.18 -5.22 -9.06
CA ARG A 83 -8.51 -5.52 -8.50
C ARG A 83 -8.48 -6.22 -7.15
N GLU A 84 -7.37 -6.85 -6.80
CA GLU A 84 -7.18 -7.54 -5.52
C GLU A 84 -6.33 -6.69 -4.60
N MET A 85 -6.79 -6.54 -3.37
CA MET A 85 -6.03 -5.89 -2.31
C MET A 85 -5.26 -6.96 -1.53
N LEU A 86 -3.95 -6.76 -1.37
CA LEU A 86 -3.12 -7.62 -0.55
C LEU A 86 -2.56 -6.86 0.64
N ALA A 87 -2.62 -7.49 1.81
CA ALA A 87 -1.93 -7.01 2.98
C ALA A 87 -0.46 -7.43 2.91
N VAL A 88 0.43 -6.46 2.91
CA VAL A 88 1.88 -6.66 2.93
C VAL A 88 2.53 -5.81 4.02
N PRO A 89 3.68 -6.23 4.56
CA PRO A 89 4.42 -5.42 5.51
C PRO A 89 5.10 -4.23 4.82
N ALA A 90 5.12 -3.11 5.51
CA ALA A 90 5.87 -1.92 5.15
C ALA A 90 6.62 -1.37 6.38
N VAL A 91 7.51 -0.43 6.18
CA VAL A 91 8.28 0.20 7.25
C VAL A 91 8.17 1.71 7.16
N ARG A 92 7.99 2.36 8.32
CA ARG A 92 7.97 3.81 8.48
C ARG A 92 9.39 4.37 8.67
N LYS A 93 9.53 5.69 8.57
CA LYS A 93 10.77 6.41 8.84
C LYS A 93 11.36 6.10 10.21
N ASP A 94 10.55 5.94 11.23
CA ASP A 94 10.97 5.61 12.60
C ASP A 94 11.33 4.13 12.80
N GLY A 95 11.26 3.31 11.75
CA GLY A 95 11.52 1.88 11.80
C GLY A 95 10.32 1.03 12.21
N THR A 96 9.18 1.63 12.54
CA THR A 96 7.96 0.90 12.90
C THR A 96 7.43 0.11 11.71
N ARG A 97 7.12 -1.16 11.91
CA ARG A 97 6.47 -2.01 10.92
C ARG A 97 4.97 -1.84 10.96
N ILE A 98 4.38 -1.72 9.79
CA ILE A 98 2.95 -1.64 9.57
C ILE A 98 2.52 -2.68 8.55
N SER A 99 1.22 -2.99 8.56
CA SER A 99 0.58 -3.78 7.49
C SER A 99 -0.20 -2.83 6.61
N ILE A 100 0.05 -2.87 5.31
CA ILE A 100 -0.64 -2.05 4.32
C ILE A 100 -1.43 -2.93 3.36
N GLU A 101 -2.60 -2.45 2.96
CA GLU A 101 -3.32 -2.94 1.79
C GLU A 101 -3.24 -1.90 0.68
N PHE A 102 -3.11 -2.33 -0.56
CA PHE A 102 -3.00 -1.42 -1.69
C PHE A 102 -3.55 -2.01 -2.97
N THR A 103 -3.92 -1.11 -3.88
CA THR A 103 -4.19 -1.40 -5.28
C THR A 103 -3.17 -0.68 -6.14
N ILE A 104 -2.94 -1.18 -7.34
CA ILE A 104 -1.99 -0.61 -8.31
C ILE A 104 -2.71 -0.18 -9.56
N VAL A 105 -2.42 1.03 -10.01
CA VAL A 105 -2.80 1.56 -11.31
C VAL A 105 -1.53 1.72 -12.15
N LEU A 106 -1.47 1.04 -13.29
CA LEU A 106 -0.38 1.19 -14.24
C LEU A 106 -0.63 2.42 -15.12
N LEU A 107 0.26 3.39 -15.03
CA LEU A 107 0.16 4.62 -15.80
C LEU A 107 0.91 4.49 -17.12
N ARG A 108 0.21 4.87 -18.21
CA ARG A 108 0.74 4.82 -19.58
C ARG A 108 0.69 6.20 -20.21
N ALA A 109 1.68 6.49 -21.02
CA ALA A 109 1.65 7.63 -21.92
C ALA A 109 0.56 7.46 -23.00
N PRO A 110 0.13 8.54 -23.67
CA PRO A 110 -0.78 8.44 -24.82
C PRO A 110 -0.28 7.48 -25.91
N SER A 111 1.02 7.28 -26.04
CA SER A 111 1.65 6.30 -26.93
C SER A 111 1.42 4.84 -26.54
N GLY A 112 0.89 4.58 -25.34
CA GLY A 112 0.76 3.25 -24.74
C GLY A 112 1.98 2.79 -23.94
N GLU A 113 3.07 3.55 -23.95
CA GLU A 113 4.28 3.25 -23.17
C GLU A 113 3.96 3.24 -21.68
N LEU A 114 4.39 2.18 -20.97
CA LEU A 114 4.26 2.09 -19.53
C LEU A 114 5.24 3.05 -18.84
N LEU A 115 4.71 4.00 -18.07
CA LEU A 115 5.50 5.02 -17.38
C LEU A 115 5.89 4.58 -15.95
N GLY A 116 5.07 3.77 -15.31
CA GLY A 116 5.27 3.34 -13.95
C GLY A 116 3.99 2.86 -13.29
N ALA A 117 4.01 2.75 -11.98
CA ALA A 117 2.91 2.28 -11.16
C ALA A 117 2.53 3.30 -10.10
N ALA A 118 1.24 3.60 -9.98
CA ALA A 118 0.68 4.31 -8.85
C ALA A 118 0.05 3.30 -7.89
N ALA A 119 0.43 3.38 -6.62
CA ALA A 119 -0.14 2.58 -5.55
C ALA A 119 -1.02 3.46 -4.65
N ILE A 120 -2.22 2.97 -4.35
CA ILE A 120 -3.16 3.60 -3.43
C ILE A 120 -3.25 2.67 -2.23
N MET A 121 -2.79 3.15 -1.07
CA MET A 121 -2.54 2.32 0.11
C MET A 121 -3.31 2.81 1.32
N GLN A 122 -3.66 1.85 2.20
CA GLN A 122 -4.14 2.15 3.54
C GLN A 122 -3.37 1.32 4.58
N ASP A 123 -3.19 1.91 5.77
CA ASP A 123 -2.66 1.21 6.93
C ASP A 123 -3.76 0.36 7.55
N VAL A 124 -3.56 -0.94 7.57
CA VAL A 124 -4.51 -1.93 8.12
C VAL A 124 -3.95 -2.62 9.37
N THR A 125 -2.92 -2.07 9.97
CA THR A 125 -2.23 -2.68 11.12
C THR A 125 -3.20 -2.95 12.27
N ALA A 126 -4.01 -1.98 12.67
CA ALA A 126 -4.99 -2.14 13.75
C ALA A 126 -6.04 -3.20 13.43
N ARG A 127 -6.58 -3.18 12.22
CA ARG A 127 -7.56 -4.18 11.75
C ARG A 127 -6.96 -5.59 11.74
N TRP A 128 -5.75 -5.73 11.25
CA TRP A 128 -5.05 -7.01 11.21
C TRP A 128 -4.78 -7.57 12.61
N GLN A 129 -4.35 -6.71 13.56
CA GLN A 129 -4.15 -7.10 14.95
C GLN A 129 -5.45 -7.54 15.63
N GLN A 130 -6.55 -6.81 15.40
CA GLN A 130 -7.88 -7.19 15.92
C GLN A 130 -8.35 -8.54 15.37
N GLN A 131 -8.20 -8.76 14.08
CA GLN A 131 -8.56 -10.05 13.46
C GLN A 131 -7.73 -11.20 14.02
N LYS A 132 -6.45 -10.99 14.22
CA LYS A 132 -5.56 -11.99 14.83
C LYS A 132 -6.01 -12.33 16.26
N GLN A 133 -6.29 -11.33 17.08
CA GLN A 133 -6.77 -11.51 18.44
C GLN A 133 -8.12 -12.26 18.48
N LEU A 134 -9.04 -11.92 17.60
CA LEU A 134 -10.33 -12.60 17.48
C LEU A 134 -10.16 -14.08 17.11
N LYS A 135 -9.31 -14.39 16.16
CA LYS A 135 -9.00 -15.79 15.77
C LYS A 135 -8.38 -16.57 16.92
N GLU A 136 -7.45 -15.98 17.67
CA GLU A 136 -6.84 -16.61 18.83
C GLU A 136 -7.86 -16.87 19.95
N ARG A 137 -8.76 -15.92 20.20
CA ARG A 137 -9.85 -16.10 21.19
C ARG A 137 -10.82 -17.18 20.77
N LEU A 138 -11.20 -17.21 19.48
CA LEU A 138 -12.08 -18.24 18.94
C LEU A 138 -11.47 -19.63 19.10
N ALA A 139 -10.21 -19.81 18.71
CA ALA A 139 -9.49 -21.08 18.87
C ALA A 139 -9.40 -21.53 20.33
N ALA A 140 -9.15 -20.60 21.25
CA ALA A 140 -9.11 -20.90 22.70
C ALA A 140 -10.48 -21.33 23.24
N LEU A 141 -11.57 -20.71 22.78
CA LEU A 141 -12.94 -21.08 23.17
C LEU A 141 -13.34 -22.45 22.60
N GLU A 142 -13.01 -22.72 21.36
CA GLU A 142 -13.25 -24.03 20.73
C GLU A 142 -12.51 -25.15 21.46
N ALA A 143 -11.25 -24.93 21.83
CA ALA A 143 -10.47 -25.90 22.61
C ALA A 143 -11.08 -26.16 24.00
N LYS A 144 -11.62 -25.13 24.66
CA LYS A 144 -12.32 -25.28 25.95
C LYS A 144 -13.63 -26.08 25.80
N LEU A 145 -14.39 -25.85 24.74
CA LEU A 145 -15.63 -26.58 24.46
C LEU A 145 -15.35 -28.05 24.21
N GLU A 146 -14.29 -28.39 23.48
CA GLU A 146 -13.87 -29.78 23.23
C GLU A 146 -13.47 -30.49 24.54
N GLN A 147 -12.84 -29.77 25.47
CA GLN A 147 -12.50 -30.35 26.78
C GLN A 147 -13.74 -30.62 27.67
N VAL A 148 -14.74 -29.75 27.60
CA VAL A 148 -16.01 -29.93 28.35
C VAL A 148 -16.89 -31.01 27.73
N GLY A 149 -16.83 -31.23 26.43
CA GLY A 149 -17.61 -32.22 25.68
C GLY A 149 -17.07 -33.66 25.74
N LYS A 150 -15.89 -33.90 26.35
CA LYS A 150 -15.37 -35.27 26.53
C LYS A 150 -15.98 -35.87 27.77
N PRO A 151 -16.75 -36.98 27.66
CA PRO A 151 -17.23 -37.73 28.83
C PRO A 151 -16.03 -38.29 29.60
N ALA A 152 -16.16 -38.28 30.90
CA ALA A 152 -15.17 -38.85 31.82
C ALA A 152 -14.95 -40.34 31.56
#